data_943f072ea7867657e73757160cf96adf
#
_entry.id   943f072ea7867657e73757160cf96adf
#
_cell.length_a   1.000
_cell.length_b   1.000
_cell.length_c   1.000
_cell.angle_alpha   90.00
_cell.angle_beta   90.00
_cell.angle_gamma   90.00
#
_symmetry.space_group_name_H-M   'P 1'
#
loop_
_entity.id
_entity.type
_entity.pdbx_description
1 polymer ?
#
loop_
_entity_poly.entity_id
_entity_poly.type
_entity_poly.pdbx_seq_one_letter_code
_entity_poly.pdbx_strand_id
1 'polypeptide(L)'
;MKRFQKKCTLFLLLIGLGLSALHAQSYDKLWKQVEQAQKKSLPQTVIKLTGEIYQKAEKEKNAPQMLKATIYRDTYQEKLTPDSLYANLKNMEFWAQSEQNPVNKAILHSLLAREYADYMQSNRAVLMNRIALDINEIPADIREWTITQFVAKIDEHNCASLQDSINL
;
A
#
# COMPACT_ATOMS: atom_id res chain seq x y z
N MET A 1 -14.63 -43.94 -19.99
CA MET A 1 -14.21 -42.57 -20.14
C MET A 1 -14.57 -41.66 -18.95
N LYS A 2 -15.81 -41.63 -18.41
CA LYS A 2 -16.22 -40.73 -17.29
C LYS A 2 -15.44 -40.92 -15.98
N ARG A 3 -14.92 -42.11 -15.65
CA ARG A 3 -14.11 -42.32 -14.42
C ARG A 3 -12.67 -41.80 -14.52
N PHE A 4 -12.13 -41.71 -15.72
CA PHE A 4 -10.77 -41.17 -15.94
C PHE A 4 -10.76 -39.65 -15.86
N GLN A 5 -11.80 -38.99 -16.39
CA GLN A 5 -11.96 -37.53 -16.28
C GLN A 5 -12.10 -37.05 -14.83
N LYS A 6 -12.86 -37.81 -13.98
CA LYS A 6 -13.01 -37.44 -12.56
C LYS A 6 -11.70 -37.55 -11.77
N LYS A 7 -10.82 -38.51 -12.12
CA LYS A 7 -9.50 -38.63 -11.48
C LYS A 7 -8.53 -37.54 -11.90
N CYS A 8 -8.55 -37.13 -13.18
CA CYS A 8 -7.75 -36.00 -13.67
C CYS A 8 -8.17 -34.66 -13.06
N THR A 9 -9.47 -34.39 -12.93
CA THR A 9 -9.97 -33.14 -12.29
C THR A 9 -9.63 -33.11 -10.80
N LEU A 10 -9.72 -34.24 -10.08
CA LEU A 10 -9.36 -34.29 -8.67
C LEU A 10 -7.85 -34.08 -8.45
N PHE A 11 -7.01 -34.64 -9.33
CA PHE A 11 -5.55 -34.48 -9.28
C PHE A 11 -5.11 -33.05 -9.59
N LEU A 12 -5.75 -32.36 -10.54
CA LEU A 12 -5.51 -30.94 -10.84
C LEU A 12 -5.93 -30.02 -9.68
N LEU A 13 -7.03 -30.34 -8.98
CA LEU A 13 -7.49 -29.60 -7.79
C LEU A 13 -6.51 -29.76 -6.62
N LEU A 14 -5.95 -30.93 -6.40
CA LEU A 14 -4.94 -31.19 -5.36
C LEU A 14 -3.61 -30.49 -5.63
N ILE A 15 -3.19 -30.37 -6.90
CA ILE A 15 -1.97 -29.64 -7.28
C ILE A 15 -2.16 -28.13 -7.03
N GLY A 16 -3.34 -27.59 -7.35
CA GLY A 16 -3.65 -26.17 -7.12
C GLY A 16 -3.62 -25.77 -5.63
N LEU A 17 -4.14 -26.63 -4.76
CA LEU A 17 -4.11 -26.41 -3.31
C LEU A 17 -2.70 -26.55 -2.73
N GLY A 18 -1.88 -27.46 -3.24
CA GLY A 18 -0.49 -27.64 -2.79
C GLY A 18 0.42 -26.45 -3.14
N LEU A 19 0.24 -25.84 -4.29
CA LEU A 19 1.03 -24.67 -4.72
C LEU A 19 0.70 -23.45 -3.86
N SER A 20 -0.56 -23.21 -3.53
CA SER A 20 -0.98 -22.10 -2.68
C SER A 20 -0.40 -22.19 -1.26
N ALA A 21 -0.36 -23.40 -0.69
CA ALA A 21 0.21 -23.64 0.65
C ALA A 21 1.73 -23.43 0.70
N LEU A 22 2.46 -23.80 -0.34
CA LEU A 22 3.91 -23.57 -0.45
C LEU A 22 4.25 -22.07 -0.56
N HIS A 23 3.44 -21.30 -1.27
CA HIS A 23 3.61 -19.84 -1.38
C HIS A 23 3.34 -19.14 -0.04
N ALA A 24 2.27 -19.52 0.67
CA ALA A 24 1.95 -18.98 1.98
C ALA A 24 3.09 -19.22 2.99
N GLN A 25 3.62 -20.41 3.07
CA GLN A 25 4.73 -20.77 3.96
C GLN A 25 6.01 -19.98 3.65
N SER A 26 6.24 -19.61 2.39
CA SER A 26 7.37 -18.77 1.99
C SER A 26 7.25 -17.34 2.52
N TYR A 27 6.04 -16.71 2.47
CA TYR A 27 5.81 -15.38 3.00
C TYR A 27 5.87 -15.32 4.52
N ASP A 28 5.32 -16.32 5.22
CA ASP A 28 5.37 -16.41 6.67
C ASP A 28 6.81 -16.39 7.20
N LYS A 29 7.72 -17.11 6.53
CA LYS A 29 9.13 -17.10 6.89
C LYS A 29 9.76 -15.72 6.73
N LEU A 30 9.47 -15.02 5.63
CA LEU A 30 9.97 -13.66 5.38
C LEU A 30 9.40 -12.67 6.40
N TRP A 31 8.11 -12.72 6.68
CA TRP A 31 7.48 -11.87 7.68
C TRP A 31 8.01 -12.11 9.09
N LYS A 32 8.31 -13.36 9.46
CA LYS A 32 9.01 -13.66 10.74
C LYS A 32 10.36 -12.99 10.84
N GLN A 33 11.11 -12.88 9.74
CA GLN A 33 12.39 -12.16 9.73
C GLN A 33 12.17 -10.66 9.91
N VAL A 34 11.13 -10.08 9.28
CA VAL A 34 10.74 -8.68 9.48
C VAL A 34 10.41 -8.44 10.95
N GLU A 35 9.57 -9.27 11.58
CA GLU A 35 9.23 -9.16 13.00
C GLU A 35 10.46 -9.23 13.91
N GLN A 36 11.41 -10.11 13.60
CA GLN A 36 12.66 -10.21 14.36
C GLN A 36 13.50 -8.94 14.23
N ALA A 37 13.57 -8.35 13.02
CA ALA A 37 14.26 -7.09 12.80
C ALA A 37 13.59 -5.93 13.55
N GLN A 38 12.25 -5.90 13.60
CA GLN A 38 11.48 -4.93 14.37
C GLN A 38 11.79 -5.04 15.88
N LYS A 39 11.74 -6.26 16.44
CA LYS A 39 12.04 -6.51 17.85
C LYS A 39 13.47 -6.09 18.24
N LYS A 40 14.40 -6.15 17.30
CA LYS A 40 15.80 -5.72 17.48
C LYS A 40 16.02 -4.25 17.15
N SER A 41 14.97 -3.49 16.83
CA SER A 41 15.06 -2.08 16.43
C SER A 41 16.04 -1.84 15.27
N LEU A 42 15.95 -2.68 14.22
CA LEU A 42 16.80 -2.62 13.03
C LEU A 42 16.02 -2.08 11.81
N PRO A 43 15.74 -0.77 11.72
CA PRO A 43 14.88 -0.19 10.70
C PRO A 43 15.38 -0.43 9.27
N GLN A 44 16.67 -0.31 9.01
CA GLN A 44 17.26 -0.57 7.69
C GLN A 44 17.05 -2.03 7.25
N THR A 45 17.11 -2.98 8.19
CA THR A 45 16.86 -4.40 7.91
C THR A 45 15.38 -4.62 7.59
N VAL A 46 14.46 -3.93 8.28
CA VAL A 46 13.03 -3.98 7.97
C VAL A 46 12.77 -3.48 6.54
N ILE A 47 13.32 -2.33 6.16
CA ILE A 47 13.19 -1.75 4.82
C ILE A 47 13.71 -2.72 3.75
N LYS A 48 14.88 -3.32 3.97
CA LYS A 48 15.47 -4.29 3.05
C LYS A 48 14.56 -5.52 2.88
N LEU A 49 14.17 -6.16 3.98
CA LEU A 49 13.34 -7.38 3.95
C LEU A 49 11.97 -7.14 3.33
N THR A 50 11.33 -6.01 3.63
CA THR A 50 10.05 -5.65 3.02
C THR A 50 10.19 -5.34 1.54
N GLY A 51 11.31 -4.76 1.11
CA GLY A 51 11.64 -4.61 -0.30
C GLY A 51 11.77 -5.98 -1.04
N GLU A 52 12.42 -6.96 -0.41
CA GLU A 52 12.52 -8.33 -0.95
C GLU A 52 11.14 -9.00 -1.04
N ILE A 53 10.28 -8.82 -0.02
CA ILE A 53 8.89 -9.31 -0.03
C ILE A 53 8.11 -8.66 -1.18
N TYR A 54 8.22 -7.33 -1.35
CA TYR A 54 7.55 -6.61 -2.42
C TYR A 54 7.95 -7.15 -3.80
N GLN A 55 9.25 -7.26 -4.09
CA GLN A 55 9.74 -7.78 -5.37
C GLN A 55 9.27 -9.21 -5.66
N LYS A 56 9.23 -10.07 -4.62
CA LYS A 56 8.67 -11.42 -4.74
C LYS A 56 7.18 -11.37 -5.07
N ALA A 57 6.42 -10.57 -4.32
CA ALA A 57 4.99 -10.43 -4.48
C ALA A 57 4.60 -9.84 -5.86
N GLU A 58 5.38 -8.89 -6.35
CA GLU A 58 5.21 -8.31 -7.68
C GLU A 58 5.36 -9.36 -8.79
N LYS A 59 6.42 -10.18 -8.73
CA LYS A 59 6.63 -11.30 -9.67
C LYS A 59 5.49 -12.32 -9.65
N GLU A 60 4.92 -12.56 -8.46
CA GLU A 60 3.83 -13.50 -8.24
C GLU A 60 2.44 -12.86 -8.42
N LYS A 61 2.38 -11.56 -8.72
CA LYS A 61 1.14 -10.76 -8.81
C LYS A 61 0.27 -10.88 -7.55
N ASN A 62 0.92 -10.95 -6.38
CA ASN A 62 0.28 -11.08 -5.08
C ASN A 62 0.07 -9.70 -4.45
N ALA A 63 -0.98 -9.00 -4.87
CA ALA A 63 -1.27 -7.64 -4.43
C ALA A 63 -1.40 -7.49 -2.90
N PRO A 64 -2.04 -8.39 -2.13
CA PRO A 64 -2.07 -8.29 -0.68
C PRO A 64 -0.68 -8.25 -0.03
N GLN A 65 0.27 -9.04 -0.54
CA GLN A 65 1.65 -9.03 -0.03
C GLN A 65 2.40 -7.77 -0.48
N MET A 66 2.15 -7.27 -1.68
CA MET A 66 2.71 -6.00 -2.15
C MET A 66 2.24 -4.85 -1.26
N LEU A 67 0.93 -4.73 -1.01
CA LEU A 67 0.34 -3.70 -0.14
C LEU A 67 0.95 -3.75 1.27
N LYS A 68 0.96 -4.92 1.89
CA LYS A 68 1.53 -5.08 3.22
C LYS A 68 3.01 -4.69 3.26
N ALA A 69 3.80 -5.13 2.28
CA ALA A 69 5.22 -4.82 2.19
C ALA A 69 5.47 -3.31 1.99
N THR A 70 4.66 -2.64 1.17
CA THR A 70 4.72 -1.19 0.95
C THR A 70 4.46 -0.44 2.25
N ILE A 71 3.37 -0.73 2.96
CA ILE A 71 3.03 -0.06 4.22
C ILE A 71 4.18 -0.17 5.23
N TYR A 72 4.73 -1.36 5.41
CA TYR A 72 5.85 -1.56 6.34
C TYR A 72 7.12 -0.82 5.90
N ARG A 73 7.49 -0.93 4.63
CA ARG A 73 8.66 -0.26 4.07
C ARG A 73 8.56 1.25 4.25
N ASP A 74 7.46 1.84 3.84
CA ASP A 74 7.26 3.29 3.81
C ASP A 74 7.24 3.84 5.24
N THR A 75 6.53 3.19 6.18
CA THR A 75 6.55 3.54 7.60
C THR A 75 7.97 3.58 8.18
N TYR A 76 8.84 2.65 7.81
CA TYR A 76 10.21 2.62 8.31
C TYR A 76 11.15 3.57 7.56
N GLN A 77 10.91 3.81 6.28
CA GLN A 77 11.64 4.84 5.51
C GLN A 77 11.38 6.22 6.06
N GLU A 78 10.13 6.57 6.36
CA GLU A 78 9.74 7.86 6.89
C GLU A 78 10.30 8.14 8.29
N LYS A 79 10.44 7.10 9.13
CA LYS A 79 11.13 7.23 10.42
C LYS A 79 12.60 7.58 10.29
N LEU A 80 13.28 7.14 9.24
CA LEU A 80 14.69 7.42 9.00
C LEU A 80 14.91 8.67 8.15
N THR A 81 14.01 8.92 7.23
CA THR A 81 14.08 10.02 6.25
C THR A 81 12.68 10.57 6.05
N PRO A 82 12.25 11.54 6.87
CA PRO A 82 10.87 12.08 6.81
C PRO A 82 10.45 12.57 5.43
N ASP A 83 11.38 13.12 4.65
CA ASP A 83 11.11 13.58 3.28
C ASP A 83 10.75 12.45 2.31
N SER A 84 10.99 11.18 2.66
CA SER A 84 10.58 10.03 1.84
C SER A 84 9.06 9.91 1.68
N LEU A 85 8.28 10.47 2.60
CA LEU A 85 6.82 10.52 2.53
C LEU A 85 6.32 11.05 1.18
N TYR A 86 6.96 12.10 0.63
CA TYR A 86 6.54 12.70 -0.64
C TYR A 86 6.68 11.73 -1.82
N ALA A 87 7.79 11.01 -1.87
CA ALA A 87 8.02 10.00 -2.88
C ALA A 87 7.08 8.79 -2.69
N ASN A 88 6.83 8.39 -1.44
CA ASN A 88 5.95 7.28 -1.09
C ASN A 88 4.50 7.59 -1.49
N LEU A 89 3.99 8.78 -1.17
CA LEU A 89 2.65 9.24 -1.58
C LEU A 89 2.51 9.24 -3.10
N LYS A 90 3.46 9.83 -3.82
CA LYS A 90 3.45 9.87 -5.28
C LYS A 90 3.45 8.48 -5.91
N ASN A 91 4.24 7.56 -5.39
CA ASN A 91 4.28 6.18 -5.86
C ASN A 91 2.96 5.46 -5.58
N MET A 92 2.35 5.68 -4.41
CA MET A 92 1.06 5.08 -4.05
C MET A 92 -0.09 5.66 -4.90
N GLU A 93 -0.08 6.96 -5.20
CA GLU A 93 -1.04 7.57 -6.13
C GLU A 93 -0.92 6.96 -7.54
N PHE A 94 0.29 6.85 -8.06
CA PHE A 94 0.53 6.22 -9.36
C PHE A 94 0.03 4.77 -9.39
N TRP A 95 0.27 4.02 -8.31
CA TRP A 95 -0.26 2.66 -8.20
C TRP A 95 -1.78 2.64 -8.15
N ALA A 96 -2.43 3.49 -7.35
CA ALA A 96 -3.88 3.58 -7.27
C ALA A 96 -4.53 3.92 -8.63
N GLN A 97 -3.90 4.78 -9.43
CA GLN A 97 -4.37 5.14 -10.77
C GLN A 97 -4.24 3.98 -11.77
N SER A 98 -3.17 3.18 -11.68
CA SER A 98 -2.87 2.08 -12.59
C SER A 98 -3.49 0.74 -12.19
N GLU A 99 -3.95 0.59 -10.93
CA GLU A 99 -4.51 -0.64 -10.38
C GLU A 99 -5.86 -0.97 -11.06
N GLN A 100 -5.96 -2.20 -11.55
CA GLN A 100 -7.16 -2.68 -12.24
C GLN A 100 -8.12 -3.45 -11.34
N ASN A 101 -7.61 -4.02 -10.24
CA ASN A 101 -8.46 -4.74 -9.29
C ASN A 101 -9.18 -3.73 -8.39
N PRO A 102 -10.53 -3.70 -8.38
CA PRO A 102 -11.29 -2.68 -7.64
C PRO A 102 -11.05 -2.74 -6.13
N VAL A 103 -10.86 -3.94 -5.56
CA VAL A 103 -10.58 -4.09 -4.12
C VAL A 103 -9.24 -3.49 -3.76
N ASN A 104 -8.18 -3.81 -4.52
CA ASN A 104 -6.85 -3.25 -4.30
C ASN A 104 -6.85 -1.74 -4.46
N LYS A 105 -7.54 -1.24 -5.48
CA LYS A 105 -7.69 0.18 -5.77
C LYS A 105 -8.39 0.91 -4.61
N ALA A 106 -9.50 0.36 -4.12
CA ALA A 106 -10.21 0.90 -2.96
C ALA A 106 -9.32 0.96 -1.72
N ILE A 107 -8.52 -0.10 -1.46
CA ILE A 107 -7.56 -0.13 -0.35
C ILE A 107 -6.48 0.94 -0.52
N LEU A 108 -5.92 1.10 -1.72
CA LEU A 108 -4.91 2.13 -2.00
C LEU A 108 -5.45 3.54 -1.77
N HIS A 109 -6.66 3.83 -2.23
CA HIS A 109 -7.30 5.11 -1.98
C HIS A 109 -7.57 5.35 -0.48
N SER A 110 -8.01 4.33 0.25
CA SER A 110 -8.19 4.43 1.70
C SER A 110 -6.88 4.70 2.44
N LEU A 111 -5.77 4.08 2.00
CA LEU A 111 -4.44 4.32 2.56
C LEU A 111 -3.98 5.75 2.25
N LEU A 112 -4.13 6.22 1.02
CA LEU A 112 -3.79 7.59 0.63
C LEU A 112 -4.56 8.63 1.44
N ALA A 113 -5.88 8.46 1.61
CA ALA A 113 -6.68 9.34 2.44
C ALA A 113 -6.12 9.43 3.86
N ARG A 114 -5.73 8.29 4.44
CA ARG A 114 -5.15 8.24 5.78
C ARG A 114 -3.79 8.94 5.83
N GLU A 115 -2.88 8.67 4.91
CA GLU A 115 -1.54 9.27 4.91
C GLU A 115 -1.61 10.80 4.78
N TYR A 116 -2.50 11.32 3.91
CA TYR A 116 -2.74 12.77 3.81
C TYR A 116 -3.34 13.35 5.09
N ALA A 117 -4.26 12.63 5.75
CA ALA A 117 -4.86 13.07 7.01
C ALA A 117 -3.83 13.08 8.14
N ASP A 118 -2.99 12.06 8.23
CA ASP A 118 -1.94 11.94 9.25
C ASP A 118 -0.89 13.06 9.07
N TYR A 119 -0.49 13.36 7.82
CA TYR A 119 0.39 14.50 7.53
C TYR A 119 -0.25 15.84 7.92
N MET A 120 -1.49 16.07 7.50
CA MET A 120 -2.24 17.28 7.84
C MET A 120 -2.35 17.47 9.35
N GLN A 121 -2.69 16.41 10.09
CA GLN A 121 -2.81 16.46 11.54
C GLN A 121 -1.47 16.73 12.22
N SER A 122 -0.41 16.08 11.79
CA SER A 122 0.94 16.24 12.36
C SER A 122 1.52 17.63 12.12
N ASN A 123 1.11 18.30 11.05
CA ASN A 123 1.58 19.64 10.66
C ASN A 123 0.54 20.74 10.89
N ARG A 124 -0.56 20.45 11.60
CA ARG A 124 -1.71 21.34 11.74
C ARG A 124 -1.34 22.77 12.17
N ALA A 125 -0.45 22.93 13.14
CA ALA A 125 -0.06 24.24 13.65
C ALA A 125 0.59 25.13 12.58
N VAL A 126 1.38 24.54 11.68
CA VAL A 126 1.99 25.24 10.54
C VAL A 126 0.95 25.54 9.46
N LEU A 127 0.12 24.55 9.16
CA LEU A 127 -0.88 24.63 8.09
C LEU A 127 -1.99 25.63 8.38
N MET A 128 -2.37 25.84 9.64
CA MET A 128 -3.39 26.82 10.03
C MET A 128 -3.04 28.26 9.66
N ASN A 129 -1.76 28.58 9.54
CA ASN A 129 -1.28 29.91 9.21
C ASN A 129 -0.99 30.08 7.71
N ARG A 130 -1.22 29.05 6.90
CA ARG A 130 -0.99 29.13 5.45
C ARG A 130 -2.18 29.70 4.71
N ILE A 131 -1.88 30.61 3.82
CA ILE A 131 -2.82 31.19 2.88
C ILE A 131 -2.37 30.76 1.48
N ALA A 132 -3.29 30.26 0.66
CA ALA A 132 -2.99 29.96 -0.74
C ALA A 132 -2.59 31.23 -1.47
N LEU A 133 -1.47 31.20 -2.19
CA LEU A 133 -1.04 32.32 -3.05
C LEU A 133 -1.96 32.42 -4.27
N ASP A 134 -2.37 31.31 -4.82
CA ASP A 134 -3.42 31.19 -5.84
C ASP A 134 -4.41 30.10 -5.42
N ILE A 135 -5.69 30.46 -5.38
CA ILE A 135 -6.77 29.53 -4.98
C ILE A 135 -7.05 28.46 -6.05
N ASN A 136 -6.65 28.71 -7.30
CA ASN A 136 -6.89 27.82 -8.42
C ASN A 136 -5.71 26.90 -8.72
N GLU A 137 -4.57 27.09 -8.07
CA GLU A 137 -3.37 26.30 -8.29
C GLU A 137 -3.06 25.42 -7.08
N ILE A 138 -2.91 24.11 -7.31
CA ILE A 138 -2.47 23.17 -6.29
C ILE A 138 -0.96 22.98 -6.47
N PRO A 139 -0.13 23.40 -5.49
CA PRO A 139 1.31 23.21 -5.57
C PRO A 139 1.68 21.73 -5.75
N ALA A 140 2.74 21.48 -6.52
CA ALA A 140 3.25 20.11 -6.72
C ALA A 140 3.85 19.53 -5.42
N ASP A 141 4.31 20.39 -4.51
CA ASP A 141 4.86 20.01 -3.22
C ASP A 141 3.79 20.12 -2.14
N ILE A 142 3.41 19.02 -1.51
CA ILE A 142 2.41 18.99 -0.44
C ILE A 142 2.82 19.85 0.76
N ARG A 143 4.12 20.15 0.92
CA ARG A 143 4.61 21.06 1.96
C ARG A 143 4.12 22.49 1.77
N GLU A 144 3.64 22.86 0.59
CA GLU A 144 3.10 24.18 0.28
C GLU A 144 1.56 24.21 0.36
N TRP A 145 0.92 23.05 0.53
CA TRP A 145 -0.54 22.96 0.57
C TRP A 145 -1.14 23.65 1.80
N THR A 146 -2.33 24.17 1.63
CA THR A 146 -3.20 24.66 2.70
C THR A 146 -4.03 23.52 3.30
N ILE A 147 -4.65 23.76 4.46
CA ILE A 147 -5.59 22.78 5.07
C ILE A 147 -6.72 22.44 4.10
N THR A 148 -7.26 23.45 3.38
CA THR A 148 -8.37 23.24 2.43
C THR A 148 -7.97 22.27 1.30
N GLN A 149 -6.74 22.39 0.78
CA GLN A 149 -6.23 21.47 -0.25
C GLN A 149 -6.04 20.05 0.29
N PHE A 150 -5.55 19.90 1.53
CA PHE A 150 -5.49 18.59 2.17
C PHE A 150 -6.87 17.97 2.36
N VAL A 151 -7.85 18.72 2.88
CA VAL A 151 -9.21 18.24 3.07
C VAL A 151 -9.81 17.79 1.74
N ALA A 152 -9.68 18.59 0.68
CA ALA A 152 -10.18 18.23 -0.64
C ALA A 152 -9.54 16.92 -1.17
N LYS A 153 -8.23 16.74 -0.95
CA LYS A 153 -7.50 15.53 -1.39
C LYS A 153 -7.90 14.30 -0.58
N ILE A 154 -8.10 14.45 0.72
CA ILE A 154 -8.59 13.38 1.60
C ILE A 154 -10.00 12.95 1.18
N ASP A 155 -10.89 13.91 0.90
CA ASP A 155 -12.26 13.63 0.45
C ASP A 155 -12.28 12.95 -0.92
N GLU A 156 -11.43 13.39 -1.86
CA GLU A 156 -11.24 12.73 -3.17
C GLU A 156 -10.93 11.24 -3.00
N HIS A 157 -9.94 10.93 -2.17
CA HIS A 157 -9.54 9.54 -1.96
C HIS A 157 -10.57 8.73 -1.16
N ASN A 158 -11.23 9.33 -0.17
CA ASN A 158 -12.31 8.66 0.55
C ASN A 158 -13.46 8.33 -0.40
N CYS A 159 -13.89 9.27 -1.24
CA CYS A 159 -14.92 9.01 -2.25
C CYS A 159 -14.50 7.91 -3.22
N ALA A 160 -13.27 7.95 -3.74
CA ALA A 160 -12.76 6.93 -4.65
C ALA A 160 -12.72 5.54 -4.00
N SER A 161 -12.34 5.45 -2.72
CA SER A 161 -12.32 4.17 -1.99
C SER A 161 -13.70 3.53 -1.82
N LEU A 162 -14.75 4.35 -1.78
CA LEU A 162 -16.13 3.88 -1.62
C LEU A 162 -16.79 3.53 -2.96
N GLN A 163 -16.46 4.23 -4.05
CA GLN A 163 -17.05 4.00 -5.37
C GLN A 163 -16.81 2.57 -5.89
N ASP A 164 -15.61 2.06 -5.68
CA ASP A 164 -15.26 0.71 -6.13
C ASP A 164 -15.86 -0.39 -5.22
N SER A 165 -16.20 -0.05 -3.96
CA SER A 165 -16.82 -0.99 -3.02
C SER A 165 -18.31 -1.22 -3.23
N ILE A 166 -19.01 -0.31 -3.92
CA ILE A 166 -20.46 -0.44 -4.22
C ILE A 166 -20.69 -1.46 -5.36
N ASN A 167 -19.66 -1.76 -6.15
CA ASN A 167 -19.72 -2.68 -7.28
C ASN A 167 -19.23 -4.11 -6.93
N LEU A 168 -18.95 -4.40 -5.65
CA LEU A 168 -18.55 -5.70 -5.12
C LEU A 168 -19.72 -6.41 -4.46
#